data_12d2007a0c5c5cb938a55989294b2d2e
#
_entry.id   12d2007a0c5c5cb938a55989294b2d2e
#
_cell.length_a   1.000
_cell.length_b   1.000
_cell.length_c   1.000
_cell.angle_alpha   90.00
_cell.angle_beta   90.00
_cell.angle_gamma   90.00
#
_symmetry.space_group_name_H-M   'P 1'
#
loop_
_entity.id
_entity.type
_entity.pdbx_description
1 polymer ?
#
loop_
_entity_poly.entity_id
_entity_poly.type
_entity_poly.pdbx_seq_one_letter_code
_entity_poly.pdbx_strand_id
1 'polypeptide(L)'
;MTSLTALLCLTTFTNIVSSGAFPAVLPDIARSAALADWQIGIVAGAFGFARMVADLPLGLFLTRNLRRALWIGPLVLLTGGLCVTAGGGFAIIVFGRLLMGVGQALSMVAGLTAILRFQAGKNLASALAAYELSAMLGMLGGAALIGTLPSHLAWNTAFLLACAPQFIAVGVAPKLLSAIAANPDSTAPSLYVHEATTAAMANPHTRRPGHPSVAVLVFAAGGLVALTYSTMEQFVVPLRGSREFGLERDGVARLFMVQQIFDIAVLIPTGMLADRQGAGRVLPGILMLMAGANAMISFGALPVVVAGCALFGLSMSGWMLPLTLLRRDTRPERIAWRTGLYRVCVDGGIFLGPFLSGMLGMRLAGLLPALSTAALAVTALLLLARARSSGTMALHG
;
A
#
# COMPACT_ATOMS: atom_id res chain seq x y z
N MET A 1 -0.99 -8.41 23.53
CA MET A 1 -1.63 -7.27 22.81
C MET A 1 -2.62 -6.61 23.76
N THR A 2 -2.63 -5.28 23.79
CA THR A 2 -3.67 -4.55 24.54
C THR A 2 -5.01 -4.67 23.79
N SER A 3 -6.14 -4.50 24.50
CA SER A 3 -7.47 -4.52 23.89
C SER A 3 -7.60 -3.47 22.79
N LEU A 4 -6.98 -2.30 22.95
CA LEU A 4 -6.94 -1.22 21.95
C LEU A 4 -6.25 -1.67 20.65
N THR A 5 -5.06 -2.28 20.75
CA THR A 5 -4.33 -2.79 19.57
C THR A 5 -5.13 -3.85 18.84
N ALA A 6 -5.79 -4.78 19.56
CA ALA A 6 -6.62 -5.82 18.96
C ALA A 6 -7.81 -5.22 18.18
N LEU A 7 -8.50 -4.20 18.75
CA LEU A 7 -9.59 -3.50 18.08
C LEU A 7 -9.10 -2.73 16.82
N LEU A 8 -7.95 -2.08 16.88
CA LEU A 8 -7.35 -1.40 15.73
C LEU A 8 -6.96 -2.40 14.62
N CYS A 9 -6.35 -3.52 14.97
CA CYS A 9 -6.04 -4.60 14.02
C CYS A 9 -7.30 -5.16 13.36
N LEU A 10 -8.35 -5.43 14.13
CA LEU A 10 -9.64 -5.90 13.61
C LEU A 10 -10.26 -4.89 12.65
N THR A 11 -10.29 -3.60 13.04
CA THR A 11 -10.81 -2.53 12.19
C THR A 11 -10.02 -2.41 10.88
N THR A 12 -8.69 -2.49 10.93
CA THR A 12 -7.83 -2.43 9.75
C THR A 12 -8.04 -3.63 8.84
N PHE A 13 -8.03 -4.85 9.40
CA PHE A 13 -8.31 -6.07 8.65
C PHE A 13 -9.65 -5.94 7.88
N THR A 14 -10.73 -5.62 8.58
CA THR A 14 -12.08 -5.57 7.99
C THR A 14 -12.24 -4.44 6.97
N ASN A 15 -11.57 -3.30 7.16
CA ASN A 15 -11.57 -2.20 6.20
C ASN A 15 -10.86 -2.53 4.90
N ILE A 16 -9.79 -3.33 4.95
CA ILE A 16 -8.93 -3.60 3.78
C ILE A 16 -9.49 -4.73 2.90
N VAL A 17 -10.37 -5.59 3.40
CA VAL A 17 -10.94 -6.71 2.64
C VAL A 17 -11.51 -6.25 1.29
N SER A 18 -12.29 -5.18 1.24
CA SER A 18 -12.85 -4.67 -0.02
C SER A 18 -11.78 -4.14 -1.00
N SER A 19 -10.68 -3.59 -0.46
CA SER A 19 -9.57 -3.12 -1.29
C SER A 19 -8.81 -4.29 -1.93
N GLY A 20 -8.62 -5.39 -1.19
CA GLY A 20 -8.02 -6.62 -1.72
C GLY A 20 -8.91 -7.37 -2.71
N ALA A 21 -10.24 -7.23 -2.58
CA ALA A 21 -11.21 -7.83 -3.50
C ALA A 21 -11.34 -7.09 -4.83
N PHE A 22 -11.15 -5.76 -4.82
CA PHE A 22 -11.47 -4.89 -5.96
C PHE A 22 -10.73 -5.26 -7.26
N PRO A 23 -9.41 -5.54 -7.26
CA PRO A 23 -8.69 -5.84 -8.50
C PRO A 23 -9.25 -7.07 -9.23
N ALA A 24 -9.69 -8.09 -8.50
CA ALA A 24 -10.25 -9.29 -9.11
C ALA A 24 -11.64 -9.07 -9.72
N VAL A 25 -12.40 -8.08 -9.22
CA VAL A 25 -13.74 -7.73 -9.73
C VAL A 25 -13.66 -6.69 -10.85
N LEU A 26 -12.56 -5.98 -11.00
CA LEU A 26 -12.39 -4.90 -11.98
C LEU A 26 -12.70 -5.31 -13.43
N PRO A 27 -12.29 -6.50 -13.95
CA PRO A 27 -12.65 -6.93 -15.30
C PRO A 27 -14.16 -7.07 -15.51
N ASP A 28 -14.89 -7.55 -14.50
CA ASP A 28 -16.34 -7.70 -14.57
C ASP A 28 -17.04 -6.34 -14.54
N ILE A 29 -16.58 -5.42 -13.72
CA ILE A 29 -17.03 -4.02 -13.70
C ILE A 29 -16.84 -3.40 -15.10
N ALA A 30 -15.63 -3.54 -15.66
CA ALA A 30 -15.29 -2.98 -16.95
C ALA A 30 -16.19 -3.53 -18.06
N ARG A 31 -16.49 -4.83 -18.03
CA ARG A 31 -17.35 -5.50 -19.00
C ARG A 31 -18.81 -5.07 -18.84
N SER A 32 -19.32 -5.06 -17.60
CA SER A 32 -20.73 -4.74 -17.34
C SER A 32 -21.10 -3.28 -17.62
N ALA A 33 -20.17 -2.35 -17.36
CA ALA A 33 -20.35 -0.92 -17.62
C ALA A 33 -19.80 -0.46 -18.99
N ALA A 34 -19.36 -1.41 -19.83
CA ALA A 34 -18.75 -1.16 -21.14
C ALA A 34 -17.66 -0.08 -21.11
N LEU A 35 -16.79 -0.14 -20.11
CA LEU A 35 -15.75 0.87 -19.91
C LEU A 35 -14.63 0.77 -20.94
N ALA A 36 -14.26 1.90 -21.52
CA ALA A 36 -13.05 2.03 -22.30
C ALA A 36 -11.79 1.93 -21.40
N ASP A 37 -10.62 1.59 -21.97
CA ASP A 37 -9.39 1.39 -21.18
C ASP A 37 -9.01 2.61 -20.34
N TRP A 38 -9.15 3.82 -20.87
CA TRP A 38 -8.90 5.04 -20.12
C TRP A 38 -9.84 5.22 -18.91
N GLN A 39 -11.10 4.79 -19.05
CA GLN A 39 -12.07 4.80 -17.95
C GLN A 39 -11.69 3.78 -16.87
N ILE A 40 -11.23 2.60 -17.27
CA ILE A 40 -10.73 1.58 -16.36
C ILE A 40 -9.53 2.13 -15.58
N GLY A 41 -8.60 2.80 -16.27
CA GLY A 41 -7.45 3.46 -15.64
C GLY A 41 -7.84 4.52 -14.62
N ILE A 42 -8.86 5.33 -14.92
CA ILE A 42 -9.40 6.33 -13.98
C ILE A 42 -10.07 5.64 -12.78
N VAL A 43 -10.92 4.63 -12.99
CA VAL A 43 -11.58 3.88 -11.90
C VAL A 43 -10.56 3.25 -10.97
N ALA A 44 -9.52 2.62 -11.53
CA ALA A 44 -8.46 2.00 -10.75
C ALA A 44 -7.60 3.05 -10.02
N GLY A 45 -7.22 4.14 -10.69
CA GLY A 45 -6.38 5.20 -10.16
C GLY A 45 -7.09 6.13 -9.16
N ALA A 46 -8.41 6.28 -9.24
CA ALA A 46 -9.19 7.21 -8.40
C ALA A 46 -8.97 6.98 -6.89
N PHE A 47 -8.78 5.74 -6.48
CA PHE A 47 -8.46 5.39 -5.09
C PHE A 47 -7.12 5.99 -4.64
N GLY A 48 -6.07 5.85 -5.43
CA GLY A 48 -4.74 6.42 -5.15
C GLY A 48 -4.75 7.95 -5.19
N PHE A 49 -5.47 8.54 -6.17
CA PHE A 49 -5.65 9.99 -6.26
C PHE A 49 -6.29 10.57 -4.99
N ALA A 50 -7.38 9.95 -4.53
CA ALA A 50 -8.08 10.40 -3.34
C ALA A 50 -7.20 10.30 -2.08
N ARG A 51 -6.40 9.25 -1.94
CA ARG A 51 -5.42 9.11 -0.85
C ARG A 51 -4.36 10.19 -0.91
N MET A 52 -3.75 10.39 -2.07
CA MET A 52 -2.72 11.42 -2.28
C MET A 52 -3.19 12.81 -1.86
N VAL A 53 -4.43 13.17 -2.25
CA VAL A 53 -5.03 14.46 -1.89
C VAL A 53 -5.40 14.53 -0.41
N ALA A 54 -5.93 13.43 0.15
CA ALA A 54 -6.35 13.37 1.55
C ALA A 54 -5.17 13.39 2.52
N ASP A 55 -4.04 12.75 2.21
CA ASP A 55 -2.89 12.65 3.12
C ASP A 55 -2.32 14.02 3.53
N LEU A 56 -2.42 15.03 2.64
CA LEU A 56 -1.94 16.39 2.93
C LEU A 56 -2.67 17.04 4.11
N PRO A 57 -4.02 17.13 4.13
CA PRO A 57 -4.76 17.73 5.24
C PRO A 57 -4.92 16.79 6.45
N LEU A 58 -4.80 15.47 6.26
CA LEU A 58 -5.04 14.48 7.31
C LEU A 58 -4.09 14.64 8.49
N GLY A 59 -2.82 14.93 8.25
CA GLY A 59 -1.86 15.18 9.33
C GLY A 59 -2.33 16.27 10.29
N LEU A 60 -2.83 17.37 9.76
CA LEU A 60 -3.36 18.49 10.56
C LEU A 60 -4.71 18.15 11.20
N PHE A 61 -5.60 17.49 10.45
CA PHE A 61 -6.91 17.09 10.94
C PHE A 61 -6.83 16.15 12.14
N LEU A 62 -5.94 15.16 12.10
CA LEU A 62 -5.80 14.12 13.11
C LEU A 62 -5.25 14.64 14.43
N THR A 63 -4.48 15.72 14.44
CA THR A 63 -3.95 16.31 15.68
C THR A 63 -5.07 16.66 16.66
N ARG A 64 -6.23 17.11 16.14
CA ARG A 64 -7.38 17.57 16.93
C ARG A 64 -8.58 16.61 16.88
N ASN A 65 -8.70 15.79 15.86
CA ASN A 65 -9.91 15.04 15.55
C ASN A 65 -9.69 13.52 15.42
N LEU A 66 -8.69 12.95 16.10
CA LEU A 66 -8.36 11.52 16.00
C LEU A 66 -9.57 10.61 16.25
N ARG A 67 -10.37 10.90 17.28
CA ARG A 67 -11.59 10.13 17.59
C ARG A 67 -12.61 10.16 16.46
N ARG A 68 -12.84 11.35 15.87
CA ARG A 68 -13.76 11.49 14.73
C ARG A 68 -13.25 10.73 13.50
N ALA A 69 -11.96 10.79 13.25
CA ALA A 69 -11.33 10.10 12.12
C ALA A 69 -11.51 8.58 12.20
N LEU A 70 -11.32 7.98 13.37
CA LEU A 70 -11.48 6.54 13.60
C LEU A 70 -12.92 6.03 13.36
N TRP A 71 -13.91 6.90 13.45
CA TRP A 71 -15.31 6.56 13.18
C TRP A 71 -15.73 6.92 11.75
N ILE A 72 -15.36 8.11 11.27
CA ILE A 72 -15.73 8.61 9.93
C ILE A 72 -15.03 7.79 8.84
N GLY A 73 -13.75 7.40 9.06
CA GLY A 73 -12.97 6.66 8.07
C GLY A 73 -13.65 5.37 7.58
N PRO A 74 -14.01 4.43 8.47
CA PRO A 74 -14.75 3.21 8.10
C PRO A 74 -16.10 3.50 7.44
N LEU A 75 -16.83 4.54 7.88
CA LEU A 75 -18.11 4.93 7.28
C LEU A 75 -17.96 5.43 5.84
N VAL A 76 -16.99 6.32 5.60
CA VAL A 76 -16.71 6.84 4.25
C VAL A 76 -16.25 5.72 3.33
N LEU A 77 -15.41 4.81 3.84
CA LEU A 77 -14.94 3.64 3.09
C LEU A 77 -16.12 2.71 2.71
N LEU A 78 -16.98 2.40 3.66
CA LEU A 78 -18.19 1.58 3.43
C LEU A 78 -19.13 2.26 2.41
N THR A 79 -19.40 3.55 2.58
CA THR A 79 -20.24 4.32 1.65
C THR A 79 -19.66 4.27 0.24
N GLY A 80 -18.33 4.42 0.10
CA GLY A 80 -17.64 4.29 -1.18
C GLY A 80 -17.81 2.90 -1.80
N GLY A 81 -17.65 1.84 -1.01
CA GLY A 81 -17.89 0.46 -1.45
C GLY A 81 -19.33 0.24 -1.91
N LEU A 82 -20.32 0.75 -1.18
CA LEU A 82 -21.74 0.68 -1.56
C LEU A 82 -22.04 1.46 -2.85
N CYS A 83 -21.41 2.63 -3.05
CA CYS A 83 -21.52 3.37 -4.31
C CYS A 83 -20.98 2.57 -5.49
N VAL A 84 -19.85 1.88 -5.34
CA VAL A 84 -19.30 1.00 -6.37
C VAL A 84 -20.27 -0.14 -6.67
N THR A 85 -20.82 -0.80 -5.65
CA THR A 85 -21.77 -1.93 -5.82
C THR A 85 -23.09 -1.51 -6.47
N ALA A 86 -23.55 -0.27 -6.26
CA ALA A 86 -24.75 0.24 -6.86
C ALA A 86 -24.65 0.32 -8.40
N GLY A 87 -23.44 0.42 -8.95
CA GLY A 87 -23.16 0.22 -10.38
C GLY A 87 -23.59 1.39 -11.24
N GLY A 88 -24.35 2.23 -11.11
CA GLY A 88 -24.96 3.37 -11.83
C GLY A 88 -24.12 4.09 -12.91
N GLY A 89 -23.11 3.42 -13.49
CA GLY A 89 -22.26 3.97 -14.54
C GLY A 89 -20.91 4.49 -14.06
N PHE A 90 -20.08 4.90 -15.02
CA PHE A 90 -18.68 5.30 -14.80
C PHE A 90 -18.50 6.33 -13.68
N ALA A 91 -19.29 7.41 -13.68
CA ALA A 91 -19.16 8.50 -12.73
C ALA A 91 -19.40 8.05 -11.27
N ILE A 92 -20.40 7.18 -11.04
CA ILE A 92 -20.74 6.67 -9.70
C ILE A 92 -19.63 5.73 -9.20
N ILE A 93 -19.10 4.89 -10.08
CA ILE A 93 -17.99 3.97 -9.75
C ILE A 93 -16.74 4.79 -9.37
N VAL A 94 -16.39 5.83 -10.15
CA VAL A 94 -15.27 6.73 -9.83
C VAL A 94 -15.49 7.43 -8.50
N PHE A 95 -16.69 7.98 -8.28
CA PHE A 95 -17.02 8.63 -7.02
C PHE A 95 -16.90 7.67 -5.83
N GLY A 96 -17.42 6.45 -5.96
CA GLY A 96 -17.25 5.40 -4.94
C GLY A 96 -15.79 5.09 -4.66
N ARG A 97 -14.96 4.99 -5.70
CA ARG A 97 -13.50 4.77 -5.56
C ARG A 97 -12.78 5.93 -4.88
N LEU A 98 -13.18 7.17 -5.16
CA LEU A 98 -12.66 8.36 -4.46
C LEU A 98 -13.01 8.31 -2.98
N LEU A 99 -14.27 8.01 -2.64
CA LEU A 99 -14.70 7.85 -1.24
C LEU A 99 -13.92 6.71 -0.54
N MET A 100 -13.75 5.56 -1.21
CA MET A 100 -12.95 4.46 -0.67
C MET A 100 -11.51 4.91 -0.37
N GLY A 101 -10.89 5.68 -1.26
CA GLY A 101 -9.53 6.20 -1.06
C GLY A 101 -9.44 7.14 0.14
N VAL A 102 -10.35 8.10 0.27
CA VAL A 102 -10.41 9.02 1.43
C VAL A 102 -10.65 8.24 2.72
N GLY A 103 -11.63 7.33 2.73
CA GLY A 103 -11.96 6.52 3.91
C GLY A 103 -10.80 5.63 4.35
N GLN A 104 -10.09 5.04 3.39
CA GLN A 104 -8.90 4.22 3.64
C GLN A 104 -7.75 5.05 4.22
N ALA A 105 -7.42 6.20 3.63
CA ALA A 105 -6.39 7.10 4.13
C ALA A 105 -6.70 7.53 5.57
N LEU A 106 -7.95 7.97 5.81
CA LEU A 106 -8.40 8.40 7.12
C LEU A 106 -8.30 7.28 8.17
N SER A 107 -8.77 6.07 7.84
CA SER A 107 -8.74 4.92 8.75
C SER A 107 -7.32 4.48 9.07
N MET A 108 -6.46 4.34 8.05
CA MET A 108 -5.08 3.87 8.24
C MET A 108 -4.23 4.86 9.03
N VAL A 109 -4.27 6.15 8.66
CA VAL A 109 -3.46 7.16 9.34
C VAL A 109 -3.96 7.37 10.77
N ALA A 110 -5.28 7.34 10.99
CA ALA A 110 -5.85 7.44 12.34
C ALA A 110 -5.48 6.23 13.20
N GLY A 111 -5.56 5.01 12.66
CA GLY A 111 -5.18 3.78 13.38
C GLY A 111 -3.70 3.78 13.76
N LEU A 112 -2.81 4.13 12.81
CA LEU A 112 -1.39 4.25 13.08
C LEU A 112 -1.08 5.33 14.13
N THR A 113 -1.76 6.49 14.03
CA THR A 113 -1.62 7.58 15.00
C THR A 113 -2.08 7.16 16.40
N ALA A 114 -3.17 6.39 16.49
CA ALA A 114 -3.66 5.85 17.75
C ALA A 114 -2.66 4.89 18.39
N ILE A 115 -2.05 3.98 17.61
CA ILE A 115 -0.99 3.09 18.11
C ILE A 115 0.20 3.90 18.62
N LEU A 116 0.70 4.84 17.84
CA LEU A 116 1.84 5.68 18.21
C LEU A 116 1.58 6.53 19.45
N ARG A 117 0.34 6.96 19.66
CA ARG A 117 -0.06 7.82 20.78
C ARG A 117 -0.32 7.04 22.08
N PHE A 118 -0.93 5.85 21.98
CA PHE A 118 -1.42 5.13 23.15
C PHE A 118 -0.65 3.84 23.47
N GLN A 119 0.32 3.45 22.61
CA GLN A 119 1.20 2.31 22.87
C GLN A 119 2.62 2.82 23.11
N ALA A 120 2.99 2.97 24.38
CA ALA A 120 4.33 3.38 24.78
C ALA A 120 5.24 2.17 25.08
N GLY A 121 6.56 2.33 24.93
CA GLY A 121 7.57 1.40 25.41
C GLY A 121 7.82 0.19 24.51
N LYS A 122 8.22 -0.94 25.15
CA LYS A 122 8.74 -2.16 24.46
C LYS A 122 7.76 -2.84 23.49
N ASN A 123 6.46 -2.57 23.60
CA ASN A 123 5.42 -3.22 22.81
C ASN A 123 5.03 -2.46 21.53
N LEU A 124 5.58 -1.27 21.30
CA LEU A 124 5.23 -0.43 20.14
C LEU A 124 5.55 -1.12 18.81
N ALA A 125 6.75 -1.68 18.68
CA ALA A 125 7.16 -2.36 17.45
C ALA A 125 6.25 -3.56 17.12
N SER A 126 5.89 -4.36 18.14
CA SER A 126 4.97 -5.49 17.99
C SER A 126 3.56 -5.04 17.61
N ALA A 127 3.08 -3.92 18.16
CA ALA A 127 1.77 -3.37 17.83
C ALA A 127 1.72 -2.86 16.37
N LEU A 128 2.78 -2.18 15.91
CA LEU A 128 2.91 -1.72 14.54
C LEU A 128 3.01 -2.90 13.56
N ALA A 129 3.80 -3.93 13.89
CA ALA A 129 3.90 -5.14 13.07
C ALA A 129 2.58 -5.90 12.99
N ALA A 130 1.84 -6.02 14.10
CA ALA A 130 0.51 -6.65 14.11
C ALA A 130 -0.51 -5.85 13.29
N TYR A 131 -0.44 -4.52 13.32
CA TYR A 131 -1.31 -3.64 12.54
C TYR A 131 -1.06 -3.80 11.03
N GLU A 132 0.21 -3.80 10.60
CA GLU A 132 0.60 -4.03 9.22
C GLU A 132 0.21 -5.42 8.74
N LEU A 133 0.50 -6.45 9.53
CA LEU A 133 0.09 -7.82 9.21
C LEU A 133 -1.43 -7.94 9.07
N SER A 134 -2.21 -7.23 9.91
CA SER A 134 -3.68 -7.22 9.80
C SER A 134 -4.15 -6.59 8.48
N ALA A 135 -3.44 -5.56 7.99
CA ALA A 135 -3.71 -4.95 6.68
C ALA A 135 -3.44 -5.97 5.55
N MET A 136 -2.28 -6.63 5.58
CA MET A 136 -1.91 -7.63 4.56
C MET A 136 -2.86 -8.83 4.56
N LEU A 137 -3.25 -9.32 5.76
CA LEU A 137 -4.25 -10.38 5.89
C LEU A 137 -5.63 -9.93 5.39
N GLY A 138 -5.99 -8.66 5.53
CA GLY A 138 -7.22 -8.09 4.95
C GLY A 138 -7.18 -8.11 3.41
N MET A 139 -6.04 -7.75 2.80
CA MET A 139 -5.84 -7.84 1.35
C MET A 139 -5.98 -9.28 0.86
N LEU A 140 -5.26 -10.22 1.49
CA LEU A 140 -5.36 -11.65 1.19
C LEU A 140 -6.79 -12.16 1.39
N GLY A 141 -7.45 -11.76 2.48
CA GLY A 141 -8.83 -12.13 2.79
C GLY A 141 -9.82 -11.66 1.73
N GLY A 142 -9.62 -10.46 1.18
CA GLY A 142 -10.41 -9.94 0.07
C GLY A 142 -10.24 -10.74 -1.21
N ALA A 143 -9.01 -11.01 -1.61
CA ALA A 143 -8.71 -11.86 -2.76
C ALA A 143 -9.24 -13.30 -2.57
N ALA A 144 -9.03 -13.88 -1.38
CA ALA A 144 -9.51 -15.23 -1.06
C ALA A 144 -11.04 -15.32 -1.08
N LEU A 145 -11.73 -14.30 -0.54
CA LEU A 145 -13.20 -14.26 -0.58
C LEU A 145 -13.69 -14.30 -2.03
N ILE A 146 -13.16 -13.44 -2.89
CA ILE A 146 -13.54 -13.43 -4.31
C ILE A 146 -13.16 -14.74 -5.00
N GLY A 147 -11.99 -15.32 -4.68
CA GLY A 147 -11.52 -16.59 -5.24
C GLY A 147 -12.35 -17.81 -4.85
N THR A 148 -13.16 -17.73 -3.80
CA THR A 148 -14.04 -18.81 -3.34
C THR A 148 -15.50 -18.63 -3.76
N LEU A 149 -15.89 -17.42 -4.18
CA LEU A 149 -17.25 -17.16 -4.64
C LEU A 149 -17.47 -17.73 -6.05
N PRO A 150 -18.67 -18.30 -6.32
CA PRO A 150 -18.99 -18.78 -7.65
C PRO A 150 -18.86 -17.68 -8.72
N SER A 151 -18.27 -18.01 -9.86
CA SER A 151 -18.03 -17.04 -10.94
C SER A 151 -19.33 -16.52 -11.59
N HIS A 152 -20.42 -17.33 -11.55
CA HIS A 152 -21.75 -16.92 -12.04
C HIS A 152 -22.45 -15.90 -11.14
N LEU A 153 -21.98 -15.68 -9.91
CA LEU A 153 -22.53 -14.64 -9.02
C LEU A 153 -22.30 -13.26 -9.65
N ALA A 154 -23.29 -12.39 -9.65
CA ALA A 154 -23.15 -11.04 -10.15
C ALA A 154 -21.99 -10.31 -9.42
N TRP A 155 -21.18 -9.57 -10.18
CA TRP A 155 -19.99 -8.92 -9.63
C TRP A 155 -20.30 -7.93 -8.50
N ASN A 156 -21.42 -7.21 -8.59
CA ASN A 156 -21.88 -6.29 -7.57
C ASN A 156 -22.21 -7.02 -6.26
N THR A 157 -22.84 -8.18 -6.32
CA THR A 157 -23.12 -9.01 -5.15
C THR A 157 -21.82 -9.55 -4.54
N ALA A 158 -20.89 -10.01 -5.38
CA ALA A 158 -19.56 -10.47 -4.93
C ALA A 158 -18.78 -9.35 -4.24
N PHE A 159 -18.78 -8.14 -4.81
CA PHE A 159 -18.11 -7.01 -4.19
C PHE A 159 -18.83 -6.49 -2.95
N LEU A 160 -20.15 -6.54 -2.91
CA LEU A 160 -20.95 -6.24 -1.70
C LEU A 160 -20.58 -7.17 -0.55
N LEU A 161 -20.42 -8.47 -0.81
CA LEU A 161 -19.95 -9.43 0.19
C LEU A 161 -18.55 -9.10 0.68
N ALA A 162 -17.66 -8.59 -0.20
CA ALA A 162 -16.33 -8.11 0.20
C ALA A 162 -16.37 -6.80 1.02
N CYS A 163 -17.43 -6.01 0.89
CA CYS A 163 -17.68 -4.84 1.75
C CYS A 163 -18.32 -5.20 3.10
N ALA A 164 -18.95 -6.39 3.23
CA ALA A 164 -19.64 -6.79 4.45
C ALA A 164 -18.78 -6.74 5.73
N PRO A 165 -17.49 -7.14 5.73
CA PRO A 165 -16.63 -6.98 6.91
C PRO A 165 -16.49 -5.54 7.42
N GLN A 166 -16.70 -4.53 6.58
CA GLN A 166 -16.62 -3.11 7.00
C GLN A 166 -17.73 -2.73 7.98
N PHE A 167 -18.87 -3.41 7.96
CA PHE A 167 -19.91 -3.23 8.98
C PHE A 167 -19.40 -3.59 10.37
N ILE A 168 -18.46 -4.56 10.46
CA ILE A 168 -17.80 -4.91 11.74
C ILE A 168 -16.94 -3.74 12.19
N ALA A 169 -16.17 -3.12 11.28
CA ALA A 169 -15.34 -1.93 11.61
C ALA A 169 -16.20 -0.79 12.15
N VAL A 170 -17.33 -0.50 11.50
CA VAL A 170 -18.29 0.54 11.94
C VAL A 170 -18.91 0.16 13.31
N GLY A 171 -19.32 -1.09 13.50
CA GLY A 171 -19.91 -1.57 14.75
C GLY A 171 -18.93 -1.62 15.93
N VAL A 172 -17.64 -1.80 15.66
CA VAL A 172 -16.57 -1.81 16.67
C VAL A 172 -16.12 -0.40 17.04
N ALA A 173 -16.35 0.60 16.19
CA ALA A 173 -15.92 1.96 16.41
C ALA A 173 -16.32 2.56 17.78
N PRO A 174 -17.55 2.38 18.33
CA PRO A 174 -17.88 2.87 19.66
C PRO A 174 -17.02 2.27 20.77
N LYS A 175 -16.73 0.95 20.68
CA LYS A 175 -15.85 0.24 21.65
C LYS A 175 -14.40 0.77 21.54
N LEU A 176 -13.94 1.03 20.32
CA LEU A 176 -12.63 1.61 20.08
C LEU A 176 -12.53 3.02 20.69
N LEU A 177 -13.57 3.85 20.51
CA LEU A 177 -13.63 5.18 21.10
C LEU A 177 -13.66 5.17 22.62
N SER A 178 -14.39 4.23 23.23
CA SER A 178 -14.41 4.06 24.68
C SER A 178 -13.06 3.58 25.24
N ALA A 179 -12.38 2.67 24.53
CA ALA A 179 -11.05 2.21 24.91
C ALA A 179 -10.00 3.36 24.86
N ILE A 180 -10.13 4.25 23.88
CA ILE A 180 -9.29 5.47 23.81
C ILE A 180 -9.65 6.45 24.94
N ALA A 181 -10.95 6.61 25.26
CA ALA A 181 -11.38 7.51 26.31
C ALA A 181 -10.93 7.08 27.71
N ALA A 182 -10.85 5.76 27.93
CA ALA A 182 -10.37 5.17 29.20
C ALA A 182 -8.85 5.29 29.40
N ASN A 183 -8.09 5.73 28.38
CA ASN A 183 -6.65 5.85 28.45
C ASN A 183 -6.27 7.21 29.05
N PRO A 184 -5.51 7.28 30.18
CA PRO A 184 -5.20 8.54 30.87
C PRO A 184 -4.44 9.56 30.00
N ASP A 185 -3.69 9.10 28.99
CA ASP A 185 -2.96 9.95 28.06
C ASP A 185 -3.86 10.59 26.95
N SER A 186 -5.16 10.36 27.01
CA SER A 186 -6.10 10.86 25.99
C SER A 186 -6.20 12.39 25.91
N THR A 187 -5.77 13.10 26.94
CA THR A 187 -5.81 14.56 27.08
C THR A 187 -4.48 15.26 26.79
N ALA A 188 -3.37 14.51 26.69
CA ALA A 188 -2.05 15.10 26.44
C ALA A 188 -1.96 15.67 25.01
N PRO A 189 -1.49 16.92 24.83
CA PRO A 189 -1.24 17.46 23.49
C PRO A 189 -0.19 16.63 22.76
N SER A 190 -0.26 16.63 21.44
CA SER A 190 0.49 15.81 20.47
C SER A 190 2.04 15.90 20.50
N LEU A 191 2.65 16.28 21.61
CA LEU A 191 4.12 16.29 21.83
C LEU A 191 4.75 14.91 21.62
N TYR A 192 3.99 13.81 21.83
CA TYR A 192 4.49 12.43 21.73
C TYR A 192 4.81 11.97 20.30
N VAL A 193 4.20 12.55 19.26
CA VAL A 193 4.63 12.24 17.88
C VAL A 193 6.06 12.74 17.66
N HIS A 194 6.45 13.80 18.33
CA HIS A 194 7.81 14.34 18.29
C HIS A 194 8.79 13.49 19.12
N GLU A 195 8.41 13.04 20.32
CA GLU A 195 9.26 12.27 21.23
C GLU A 195 9.42 10.79 20.84
N ALA A 196 8.37 10.10 20.39
CA ALA A 196 8.50 8.72 19.89
C ALA A 196 9.38 8.67 18.64
N THR A 197 9.33 9.71 17.80
CA THR A 197 10.24 9.89 16.68
C THR A 197 11.67 10.19 17.20
N THR A 198 11.82 10.88 18.31
CA THR A 198 13.11 11.28 18.90
C THR A 198 13.75 10.14 19.71
N ALA A 199 12.96 9.34 20.46
CA ALA A 199 13.46 8.19 21.23
C ALA A 199 13.95 7.03 20.34
N ALA A 200 13.33 6.81 19.17
CA ALA A 200 13.86 5.90 18.16
C ALA A 200 15.16 6.42 17.49
N MET A 201 15.59 7.63 17.84
CA MET A 201 16.73 8.34 17.24
C MET A 201 17.95 8.53 18.16
N ALA A 202 17.91 8.02 19.36
CA ALA A 202 18.96 8.25 20.37
C ALA A 202 20.26 7.47 20.12
N ASN A 203 20.84 7.60 18.94
CA ASN A 203 22.26 7.29 18.74
C ASN A 203 22.92 8.39 17.88
N PRO A 204 23.45 9.47 18.50
CA PRO A 204 23.91 10.67 17.77
C PRO A 204 25.27 10.52 17.07
N HIS A 205 26.02 9.43 17.29
CA HIS A 205 27.45 9.42 16.99
C HIS A 205 27.90 8.96 15.60
N THR A 206 26.97 8.66 14.64
CA THR A 206 27.37 8.17 13.31
C THR A 206 26.73 8.90 12.11
N ARG A 207 26.19 10.11 12.27
CA ARG A 207 25.49 10.79 11.18
C ARG A 207 26.43 11.65 10.33
N ARG A 208 26.86 11.11 9.22
CA ARG A 208 27.33 11.93 8.06
C ARG A 208 26.10 12.62 7.44
N PRO A 209 26.20 13.92 7.07
CA PRO A 209 25.11 14.61 6.38
C PRO A 209 24.82 13.86 5.06
N GLY A 210 23.57 13.36 4.93
CA GLY A 210 23.16 12.62 3.74
C GLY A 210 23.29 13.46 2.47
N HIS A 211 23.89 12.89 1.45
CA HIS A 211 24.06 13.53 0.15
C HIS A 211 22.68 13.81 -0.47
N PRO A 212 22.35 15.01 -0.98
CA PRO A 212 21.03 15.33 -1.53
C PRO A 212 20.60 14.36 -2.63
N SER A 213 21.55 13.81 -3.35
CA SER A 213 21.33 12.81 -4.41
C SER A 213 20.83 11.44 -3.89
N VAL A 214 21.10 11.06 -2.64
CA VAL A 214 20.54 9.82 -2.03
C VAL A 214 19.06 10.02 -1.75
N ALA A 215 18.66 11.17 -1.24
CA ALA A 215 17.26 11.49 -1.01
C ALA A 215 16.44 11.38 -2.31
N VAL A 216 16.92 11.96 -3.42
CA VAL A 216 16.25 11.89 -4.73
C VAL A 216 16.07 10.44 -5.18
N LEU A 217 17.10 9.58 -5.06
CA LEU A 217 17.00 8.16 -5.43
C LEU A 217 16.01 7.40 -4.56
N VAL A 218 15.92 7.74 -3.28
CA VAL A 218 14.98 7.10 -2.35
C VAL A 218 13.54 7.51 -2.67
N PHE A 219 13.28 8.79 -2.99
CA PHE A 219 11.97 9.24 -3.44
C PHE A 219 11.59 8.56 -4.77
N ALA A 220 12.52 8.53 -5.73
CA ALA A 220 12.31 7.86 -7.01
C ALA A 220 12.02 6.36 -6.81
N ALA A 221 12.78 5.66 -5.96
CA ALA A 221 12.56 4.26 -5.67
C ALA A 221 11.17 4.01 -5.05
N GLY A 222 10.78 4.81 -4.05
CA GLY A 222 9.46 4.67 -3.42
C GLY A 222 8.30 4.93 -4.38
N GLY A 223 8.36 6.03 -5.14
CA GLY A 223 7.35 6.36 -6.14
C GLY A 223 7.27 5.33 -7.27
N LEU A 224 8.43 4.82 -7.73
CA LEU A 224 8.51 3.82 -8.78
C LEU A 224 8.00 2.45 -8.33
N VAL A 225 8.32 2.02 -7.11
CA VAL A 225 7.76 0.80 -6.50
C VAL A 225 6.24 0.91 -6.44
N ALA A 226 5.71 2.03 -5.95
CA ALA A 226 4.27 2.26 -5.84
C ALA A 226 3.57 2.32 -7.21
N LEU A 227 4.19 2.97 -8.20
CA LEU A 227 3.69 3.01 -9.58
C LEU A 227 3.65 1.61 -10.18
N THR A 228 4.74 0.83 -10.03
CA THR A 228 4.82 -0.54 -10.53
C THR A 228 3.80 -1.43 -9.84
N TYR A 229 3.69 -1.34 -8.52
CA TYR A 229 2.71 -2.08 -7.73
C TYR A 229 1.28 -1.84 -8.24
N SER A 230 0.88 -0.58 -8.32
CA SER A 230 -0.49 -0.25 -8.72
C SER A 230 -0.76 -0.55 -10.21
N THR A 231 0.24 -0.40 -11.08
CA THR A 231 0.15 -0.82 -12.49
C THR A 231 -0.14 -2.32 -12.58
N MET A 232 0.64 -3.14 -11.84
CA MET A 232 0.47 -4.59 -11.88
C MET A 232 -0.85 -5.02 -11.25
N GLU A 233 -1.11 -4.59 -10.02
CA GLU A 233 -2.25 -5.07 -9.24
C GLU A 233 -3.59 -4.51 -9.73
N GLN A 234 -3.64 -3.23 -10.09
CA GLN A 234 -4.89 -2.56 -10.41
C GLN A 234 -5.21 -2.52 -11.92
N PHE A 235 -4.27 -2.93 -12.79
CA PHE A 235 -4.49 -2.84 -14.23
C PHE A 235 -3.99 -4.06 -14.99
N VAL A 236 -2.70 -4.40 -14.93
CA VAL A 236 -2.11 -5.42 -15.81
C VAL A 236 -2.59 -6.83 -15.45
N VAL A 237 -2.44 -7.26 -14.21
CA VAL A 237 -2.81 -8.62 -13.78
C VAL A 237 -4.30 -8.88 -14.01
N PRO A 238 -5.26 -8.03 -13.57
CA PRO A 238 -6.67 -8.30 -13.76
C PRO A 238 -7.07 -8.31 -15.25
N LEU A 239 -6.59 -7.36 -16.04
CA LEU A 239 -6.99 -7.26 -17.46
C LEU A 239 -6.32 -8.31 -18.34
N ARG A 240 -5.01 -8.61 -18.14
CA ARG A 240 -4.36 -9.72 -18.85
C ARG A 240 -4.98 -11.06 -18.46
N GLY A 241 -5.20 -11.28 -17.15
CA GLY A 241 -5.85 -12.47 -16.66
C GLY A 241 -7.17 -12.72 -17.35
N SER A 242 -8.05 -11.71 -17.41
CA SER A 242 -9.38 -11.84 -18.01
C SER A 242 -9.36 -11.83 -19.53
N ARG A 243 -8.62 -10.91 -20.20
CA ARG A 243 -8.72 -10.69 -21.65
C ARG A 243 -7.80 -11.57 -22.49
N GLU A 244 -6.56 -11.85 -22.02
CA GLU A 244 -5.59 -12.67 -22.73
C GLU A 244 -5.69 -14.13 -22.35
N PHE A 245 -5.86 -14.44 -21.06
CA PHE A 245 -5.86 -15.81 -20.57
C PHE A 245 -7.27 -16.36 -20.33
N GLY A 246 -8.32 -15.57 -20.54
CA GLY A 246 -9.71 -16.00 -20.35
C GLY A 246 -10.05 -16.40 -18.92
N LEU A 247 -9.28 -15.94 -17.94
CA LEU A 247 -9.54 -16.27 -16.55
C LEU A 247 -10.82 -15.59 -16.07
N GLU A 248 -11.64 -16.33 -15.37
CA GLU A 248 -12.77 -15.80 -14.64
C GLU A 248 -12.29 -15.08 -13.38
N ARG A 249 -13.19 -14.43 -12.68
CA ARG A 249 -12.92 -13.64 -11.47
C ARG A 249 -12.14 -14.41 -10.41
N ASP A 250 -12.50 -15.67 -10.16
CA ASP A 250 -11.80 -16.55 -9.21
C ASP A 250 -10.36 -16.86 -9.64
N GLY A 251 -10.13 -17.06 -10.93
CA GLY A 251 -8.80 -17.26 -11.50
C GLY A 251 -7.91 -16.02 -11.30
N VAL A 252 -8.45 -14.83 -11.57
CA VAL A 252 -7.74 -13.57 -11.31
C VAL A 252 -7.47 -13.38 -9.83
N ALA A 253 -8.45 -13.69 -8.96
CA ALA A 253 -8.27 -13.61 -7.51
C ALA A 253 -7.15 -14.53 -7.01
N ARG A 254 -7.01 -15.74 -7.57
CA ARG A 254 -5.92 -16.68 -7.23
C ARG A 254 -4.54 -16.11 -7.56
N LEU A 255 -4.38 -15.34 -8.64
CA LEU A 255 -3.11 -14.66 -8.94
C LEU A 255 -2.74 -13.67 -7.81
N PHE A 256 -3.70 -12.91 -7.31
CA PHE A 256 -3.49 -12.01 -6.17
C PHE A 256 -3.23 -12.76 -4.87
N MET A 257 -3.89 -13.90 -4.65
CA MET A 257 -3.60 -14.74 -3.47
C MET A 257 -2.16 -15.23 -3.48
N VAL A 258 -1.66 -15.70 -4.63
CA VAL A 258 -0.25 -16.09 -4.78
C VAL A 258 0.66 -14.94 -4.40
N GLN A 259 0.44 -13.76 -4.95
CA GLN A 259 1.22 -12.55 -4.65
C GLN A 259 1.22 -12.25 -3.14
N GLN A 260 0.05 -12.17 -2.51
CA GLN A 260 -0.08 -11.82 -1.10
C GLN A 260 0.50 -12.87 -0.15
N ILE A 261 0.37 -14.16 -0.46
CA ILE A 261 0.95 -15.24 0.33
C ILE A 261 2.48 -15.10 0.37
N PHE A 262 3.10 -14.88 -0.79
CA PHE A 262 4.57 -14.72 -0.86
C PHE A 262 5.05 -13.43 -0.20
N ASP A 263 4.28 -12.33 -0.30
CA ASP A 263 4.59 -11.07 0.40
C ASP A 263 4.59 -11.26 1.92
N ILE A 264 3.52 -11.85 2.47
CA ILE A 264 3.40 -12.13 3.91
C ILE A 264 4.49 -13.10 4.39
N ALA A 265 4.77 -14.17 3.63
CA ALA A 265 5.72 -15.20 4.02
C ALA A 265 7.15 -14.65 4.18
N VAL A 266 7.54 -13.68 3.36
CA VAL A 266 8.92 -13.15 3.38
C VAL A 266 9.05 -11.78 4.04
N LEU A 267 7.97 -11.19 4.53
CA LEU A 267 7.98 -9.87 5.19
C LEU A 267 8.99 -9.84 6.36
N ILE A 268 8.91 -10.81 7.27
CA ILE A 268 9.80 -10.91 8.43
C ILE A 268 11.25 -11.24 7.99
N PRO A 269 11.51 -12.27 7.16
CA PRO A 269 12.85 -12.54 6.63
C PRO A 269 13.50 -11.33 5.95
N THR A 270 12.75 -10.57 5.14
CA THR A 270 13.28 -9.38 4.45
C THR A 270 13.62 -8.28 5.45
N GLY A 271 12.79 -8.06 6.47
CA GLY A 271 13.10 -7.13 7.56
C GLY A 271 14.38 -7.52 8.30
N MET A 272 14.52 -8.80 8.70
CA MET A 272 15.74 -9.30 9.37
C MET A 272 16.98 -9.18 8.49
N LEU A 273 16.85 -9.40 7.19
CA LEU A 273 17.94 -9.24 6.23
C LEU A 273 18.38 -7.77 6.13
N ALA A 274 17.40 -6.86 6.08
CA ALA A 274 17.64 -5.42 6.04
C ALA A 274 18.29 -4.90 7.34
N ASP A 275 17.92 -5.46 8.49
CA ASP A 275 18.53 -5.11 9.78
C ASP A 275 19.99 -5.58 9.87
N ARG A 276 20.31 -6.79 9.34
CA ARG A 276 21.66 -7.37 9.37
C ARG A 276 22.59 -6.76 8.33
N GLN A 277 22.15 -6.58 7.10
CA GLN A 277 22.99 -6.14 5.99
C GLN A 277 22.87 -4.64 5.70
N GLY A 278 21.84 -3.98 6.25
CA GLY A 278 21.48 -2.59 5.99
C GLY A 278 20.53 -2.47 4.79
N ALA A 279 19.49 -1.65 4.95
CA ALA A 279 18.46 -1.42 3.92
C ALA A 279 19.04 -0.98 2.55
N GLY A 280 20.15 -0.23 2.56
CA GLY A 280 20.81 0.24 1.33
C GLY A 280 21.45 -0.86 0.49
N ARG A 281 21.80 -2.01 1.06
CA ARG A 281 22.33 -3.18 0.34
C ARG A 281 21.21 -4.11 -0.14
N VAL A 282 20.12 -4.19 0.61
CA VAL A 282 18.99 -5.08 0.30
C VAL A 282 18.08 -4.47 -0.76
N LEU A 283 17.81 -3.16 -0.69
CA LEU A 283 16.91 -2.46 -1.60
C LEU A 283 17.22 -2.69 -3.09
N PRO A 284 18.49 -2.59 -3.57
CA PRO A 284 18.78 -2.85 -4.98
C PRO A 284 18.38 -4.26 -5.44
N GLY A 285 18.60 -5.27 -4.60
CA GLY A 285 18.19 -6.65 -4.89
C GLY A 285 16.66 -6.77 -5.02
N ILE A 286 15.93 -6.12 -4.12
CA ILE A 286 14.46 -6.06 -4.16
C ILE A 286 13.96 -5.37 -5.44
N LEU A 287 14.56 -4.24 -5.84
CA LEU A 287 14.17 -3.54 -7.08
C LEU A 287 14.45 -4.39 -8.33
N MET A 288 15.58 -5.11 -8.37
CA MET A 288 15.87 -6.04 -9.47
C MET A 288 14.90 -7.20 -9.51
N LEU A 289 14.54 -7.76 -8.35
CA LEU A 289 13.54 -8.81 -8.25
C LEU A 289 12.18 -8.32 -8.76
N MET A 290 11.77 -7.11 -8.36
CA MET A 290 10.54 -6.48 -8.82
C MET A 290 10.56 -6.22 -10.33
N ALA A 291 11.70 -5.77 -10.89
CA ALA A 291 11.86 -5.58 -12.31
C ALA A 291 11.67 -6.89 -13.10
N GLY A 292 12.31 -7.98 -12.64
CA GLY A 292 12.14 -9.30 -13.23
C GLY A 292 10.70 -9.82 -13.14
N ALA A 293 10.08 -9.71 -11.97
CA ALA A 293 8.68 -10.07 -11.75
C ALA A 293 7.72 -9.28 -12.65
N ASN A 294 7.94 -7.96 -12.76
CA ASN A 294 7.17 -7.08 -13.62
C ASN A 294 7.25 -7.52 -15.11
N ALA A 295 8.45 -7.84 -15.59
CA ALA A 295 8.63 -8.36 -16.95
C ALA A 295 7.91 -9.71 -17.15
N MET A 296 8.01 -10.63 -16.19
CA MET A 296 7.34 -11.94 -16.24
C MET A 296 5.82 -11.78 -16.29
N ILE A 297 5.25 -10.91 -15.45
CA ILE A 297 3.80 -10.65 -15.43
C ILE A 297 3.34 -9.98 -16.73
N SER A 298 4.14 -9.08 -17.29
CA SER A 298 3.72 -8.26 -18.44
C SER A 298 3.86 -8.96 -19.78
N PHE A 299 4.83 -9.87 -19.91
CA PHE A 299 5.19 -10.46 -21.21
C PHE A 299 5.15 -11.99 -21.23
N GLY A 300 5.00 -12.64 -20.07
CA GLY A 300 5.03 -14.11 -19.96
C GLY A 300 3.72 -14.78 -20.34
N ALA A 301 3.78 -16.08 -20.68
CA ALA A 301 2.60 -16.95 -20.73
C ALA A 301 2.05 -17.21 -19.33
N LEU A 302 0.84 -17.73 -19.18
CA LEU A 302 0.17 -17.90 -17.90
C LEU A 302 1.02 -18.56 -16.79
N PRO A 303 1.77 -19.67 -17.03
CA PRO A 303 2.62 -20.23 -15.99
C PRO A 303 3.74 -19.27 -15.54
N VAL A 304 4.29 -18.47 -16.47
CA VAL A 304 5.30 -17.46 -16.19
C VAL A 304 4.69 -16.29 -15.40
N VAL A 305 3.45 -15.91 -15.71
CA VAL A 305 2.70 -14.88 -14.96
C VAL A 305 2.47 -15.34 -13.52
N VAL A 306 2.10 -16.60 -13.29
CA VAL A 306 1.92 -17.15 -11.92
C VAL A 306 3.24 -17.08 -11.14
N ALA A 307 4.36 -17.51 -11.73
CA ALA A 307 5.68 -17.38 -11.13
C ALA A 307 6.07 -15.90 -10.92
N GLY A 308 5.74 -15.04 -11.87
CA GLY A 308 5.91 -13.60 -11.77
C GLY A 308 5.14 -12.99 -10.59
N CYS A 309 3.89 -13.40 -10.35
CA CYS A 309 3.10 -12.96 -9.19
C CYS A 309 3.75 -13.39 -7.87
N ALA A 310 4.29 -14.62 -7.78
CA ALA A 310 5.04 -15.07 -6.61
C ALA A 310 6.29 -14.22 -6.37
N LEU A 311 7.10 -13.98 -7.40
CA LEU A 311 8.29 -13.12 -7.31
C LEU A 311 7.93 -11.66 -7.00
N PHE A 312 6.80 -11.18 -7.52
CA PHE A 312 6.30 -9.84 -7.23
C PHE A 312 5.95 -9.71 -5.75
N GLY A 313 5.24 -10.69 -5.18
CA GLY A 313 4.98 -10.76 -3.75
C GLY A 313 6.27 -10.75 -2.92
N LEU A 314 7.27 -11.58 -3.28
CA LEU A 314 8.59 -11.56 -2.64
C LEU A 314 9.22 -10.16 -2.66
N SER A 315 9.12 -9.43 -3.77
CA SER A 315 9.68 -8.08 -3.89
C SER A 315 8.92 -7.04 -3.09
N MET A 316 7.60 -7.21 -2.91
CA MET A 316 6.76 -6.28 -2.15
C MET A 316 7.10 -6.24 -0.66
N SER A 317 7.64 -7.33 -0.08
CA SER A 317 8.11 -7.35 1.31
C SER A 317 9.16 -6.28 1.64
N GLY A 318 9.83 -5.73 0.63
CA GLY A 318 10.81 -4.65 0.75
C GLY A 318 10.28 -3.24 0.52
N TRP A 319 8.97 -3.05 0.35
CA TRP A 319 8.38 -1.77 -0.04
C TRP A 319 8.64 -0.62 0.95
N MET A 320 8.89 -0.94 2.24
CA MET A 320 9.25 0.03 3.27
C MET A 320 10.74 0.40 3.34
N LEU A 321 11.61 -0.32 2.61
CA LEU A 321 13.06 -0.08 2.66
C LEU A 321 13.46 1.33 2.19
N PRO A 322 12.85 1.93 1.15
CA PRO A 322 13.15 3.30 0.79
C PRO A 322 12.87 4.30 1.92
N LEU A 323 11.74 4.12 2.64
CA LEU A 323 11.39 4.97 3.77
C LEU A 323 12.39 4.85 4.94
N THR A 324 12.90 3.64 5.19
CA THR A 324 13.94 3.39 6.21
C THR A 324 15.23 4.14 5.88
N LEU A 325 15.63 4.12 4.61
CA LEU A 325 16.80 4.88 4.13
C LEU A 325 16.58 6.39 4.25
N LEU A 326 15.40 6.88 3.88
CA LEU A 326 15.05 8.29 3.98
C LEU A 326 15.16 8.79 5.42
N ARG A 327 14.66 8.00 6.39
CA ARG A 327 14.74 8.34 7.82
C ARG A 327 16.19 8.39 8.30
N ARG A 328 17.02 7.44 7.89
CA ARG A 328 18.42 7.35 8.29
C ARG A 328 19.24 8.57 7.83
N ASP A 329 18.94 9.09 6.63
CA ASP A 329 19.67 10.20 6.01
C ASP A 329 19.04 11.57 6.25
N THR A 330 17.97 11.66 7.05
CA THR A 330 17.23 12.90 7.28
C THR A 330 17.48 13.45 8.69
N ARG A 331 17.72 14.76 8.79
CA ARG A 331 17.81 15.46 10.08
C ARG A 331 16.47 15.40 10.82
N PRO A 332 16.46 15.30 12.16
CA PRO A 332 15.24 15.19 12.95
C PRO A 332 14.18 16.25 12.63
N GLU A 333 14.61 17.51 12.44
CA GLU A 333 13.71 18.66 12.18
C GLU A 333 12.98 18.55 10.82
N ARG A 334 13.53 17.80 9.88
CA ARG A 334 12.99 17.63 8.52
C ARG A 334 12.30 16.30 8.28
N ILE A 335 12.32 15.37 9.25
CA ILE A 335 11.77 14.02 9.07
C ILE A 335 10.29 14.06 8.75
N ALA A 336 9.49 14.82 9.51
CA ALA A 336 8.05 14.90 9.32
C ALA A 336 7.69 15.38 7.90
N TRP A 337 8.32 16.47 7.45
CA TRP A 337 8.12 17.01 6.11
C TRP A 337 8.54 16.02 5.00
N ARG A 338 9.74 15.42 5.12
CA ARG A 338 10.22 14.47 4.12
C ARG A 338 9.39 13.19 4.07
N THR A 339 8.93 12.70 5.23
CA THR A 339 8.03 11.54 5.29
C THR A 339 6.68 11.86 4.64
N GLY A 340 6.12 13.06 4.89
CA GLY A 340 4.90 13.51 4.24
C GLY A 340 5.05 13.58 2.72
N LEU A 341 6.14 14.20 2.23
CA LEU A 341 6.42 14.27 0.80
C LEU A 341 6.63 12.88 0.18
N TYR A 342 7.30 11.96 0.90
CA TYR A 342 7.46 10.57 0.47
C TYR A 342 6.11 9.87 0.29
N ARG A 343 5.18 10.05 1.21
CA ARG A 343 3.82 9.50 1.10
C ARG A 343 3.09 10.03 -0.12
N VAL A 344 3.17 11.34 -0.38
CA VAL A 344 2.60 11.94 -1.59
C VAL A 344 3.21 11.33 -2.86
N CYS A 345 4.51 11.07 -2.89
CA CYS A 345 5.16 10.38 -4.02
C CYS A 345 4.66 8.94 -4.17
N VAL A 346 4.48 8.21 -3.08
CA VAL A 346 3.97 6.84 -3.09
C VAL A 346 2.50 6.81 -3.56
N ASP A 347 1.63 7.60 -2.96
CA ASP A 347 0.21 7.63 -3.34
C ASP A 347 0.01 8.23 -4.75
N GLY A 348 0.90 9.15 -5.17
CA GLY A 348 1.00 9.60 -6.56
C GLY A 348 1.36 8.47 -7.53
N GLY A 349 2.29 7.59 -7.16
CA GLY A 349 2.60 6.37 -7.90
C GLY A 349 1.40 5.43 -7.99
N ILE A 350 0.68 5.22 -6.90
CA ILE A 350 -0.54 4.40 -6.86
C ILE A 350 -1.63 4.97 -7.79
N PHE A 351 -1.74 6.28 -7.90
CA PHE A 351 -2.64 6.93 -8.86
C PHE A 351 -2.16 6.78 -10.30
N LEU A 352 -0.91 7.18 -10.56
CA LEU A 352 -0.36 7.30 -11.91
C LEU A 352 -0.22 5.94 -12.61
N GLY A 353 0.04 4.85 -11.89
CA GLY A 353 0.20 3.53 -12.47
C GLY A 353 -0.98 3.11 -13.33
N PRO A 354 -2.17 2.86 -12.77
CA PRO A 354 -3.33 2.46 -13.54
C PRO A 354 -3.87 3.57 -14.46
N PHE A 355 -3.75 4.84 -14.06
CA PHE A 355 -4.16 5.97 -14.89
C PHE A 355 -3.39 6.03 -16.21
N LEU A 356 -2.05 6.00 -16.16
CA LEU A 356 -1.22 6.00 -17.36
C LEU A 356 -1.42 4.72 -18.18
N SER A 357 -1.59 3.56 -17.54
CA SER A 357 -1.87 2.31 -18.22
C SER A 357 -3.17 2.38 -19.03
N GLY A 358 -4.21 2.96 -18.44
CA GLY A 358 -5.48 3.18 -19.12
C GLY A 358 -5.39 4.18 -20.27
N MET A 359 -4.65 5.28 -20.09
CA MET A 359 -4.45 6.29 -21.14
C MET A 359 -3.64 5.77 -22.33
N LEU A 360 -2.65 4.91 -22.09
CA LEU A 360 -1.88 4.25 -23.14
C LEU A 360 -2.72 3.20 -23.89
N GLY A 361 -3.75 2.66 -23.24
CA GLY A 361 -4.63 1.62 -23.77
C GLY A 361 -3.95 0.28 -24.02
N MET A 362 -4.70 -0.72 -24.44
CA MET A 362 -4.20 -2.09 -24.65
C MET A 362 -3.11 -2.18 -25.73
N ARG A 363 -3.12 -1.30 -26.74
CA ARG A 363 -2.11 -1.32 -27.83
C ARG A 363 -0.71 -1.00 -27.33
N LEU A 364 -0.58 -0.16 -26.31
CA LEU A 364 0.66 0.22 -25.67
C LEU A 364 0.76 -0.29 -24.23
N ALA A 365 -0.08 -1.26 -23.85
CA ALA A 365 -0.15 -1.78 -22.49
C ALA A 365 1.18 -2.33 -21.97
N GLY A 366 2.07 -2.79 -22.87
CA GLY A 366 3.42 -3.24 -22.52
C GLY A 366 4.43 -2.11 -22.32
N LEU A 367 4.15 -0.87 -22.75
CA LEU A 367 5.12 0.22 -22.70
C LEU A 367 5.41 0.68 -21.27
N LEU A 368 4.38 0.95 -20.48
CA LEU A 368 4.56 1.37 -19.09
C LEU A 368 5.23 0.30 -18.21
N PRO A 369 4.83 -0.99 -18.27
CA PRO A 369 5.58 -2.08 -17.66
C PRO A 369 7.05 -2.15 -18.12
N ALA A 370 7.33 -2.02 -19.41
CA ALA A 370 8.72 -2.03 -19.91
C ALA A 370 9.53 -0.86 -19.35
N LEU A 371 8.97 0.34 -19.38
CA LEU A 371 9.62 1.53 -18.83
C LEU A 371 9.83 1.42 -17.32
N SER A 372 8.84 0.95 -16.57
CA SER A 372 8.98 0.77 -15.11
C SER A 372 10.00 -0.31 -14.78
N THR A 373 10.06 -1.41 -15.54
CA THR A 373 11.09 -2.45 -15.40
C THR A 373 12.49 -1.87 -15.61
N ALA A 374 12.69 -1.11 -16.69
CA ALA A 374 13.96 -0.45 -16.99
C ALA A 374 14.34 0.57 -15.90
N ALA A 375 13.39 1.38 -15.45
CA ALA A 375 13.60 2.37 -14.41
C ALA A 375 13.95 1.73 -13.05
N LEU A 376 13.29 0.63 -12.67
CA LEU A 376 13.62 -0.13 -11.47
C LEU A 376 15.05 -0.69 -11.54
N ALA A 377 15.43 -1.30 -12.67
CA ALA A 377 16.77 -1.84 -12.88
C ALA A 377 17.84 -0.76 -12.82
N VAL A 378 17.62 0.38 -13.50
CA VAL A 378 18.55 1.52 -13.46
C VAL A 378 18.68 2.08 -12.05
N THR A 379 17.58 2.27 -11.34
CA THR A 379 17.59 2.76 -9.95
C THR A 379 18.35 1.80 -9.02
N ALA A 380 18.17 0.50 -9.20
CA ALA A 380 18.91 -0.53 -8.47
C ALA A 380 20.42 -0.45 -8.74
N LEU A 381 20.82 -0.33 -10.00
CA LEU A 381 22.23 -0.22 -10.39
C LEU A 381 22.88 1.06 -9.84
N LEU A 382 22.18 2.19 -9.87
CA LEU A 382 22.66 3.46 -9.31
C LEU A 382 22.86 3.36 -7.78
N LEU A 383 21.95 2.69 -7.07
CA LEU A 383 22.09 2.45 -5.64
C LEU A 383 23.25 1.52 -5.32
N LEU A 384 23.45 0.46 -6.11
CA LEU A 384 24.61 -0.44 -5.99
C LEU A 384 25.94 0.25 -6.23
N ALA A 385 26.04 1.07 -7.29
CA ALA A 385 27.26 1.81 -7.62
C ALA A 385 27.66 2.75 -6.48
N ARG A 386 26.68 3.43 -5.87
CA ARG A 386 26.91 4.32 -4.71
C ARG A 386 27.32 3.56 -3.45
N ALA A 387 26.71 2.42 -3.19
CA ALA A 387 27.07 1.61 -2.02
C ALA A 387 28.54 1.15 -2.09
N ARG A 388 29.06 0.85 -3.32
CA ARG A 388 30.47 0.49 -3.56
C ARG A 388 31.40 1.67 -3.38
N SER A 389 31.08 2.85 -3.92
CA SER A 389 31.92 4.06 -3.79
C SER A 389 32.06 4.54 -2.34
N SER A 390 31.00 4.38 -1.53
CA SER A 390 31.05 4.69 -0.10
C SER A 390 31.89 3.68 0.71
N GLY A 391 31.97 2.42 0.27
CA GLY A 391 32.81 1.39 0.91
C GLY A 391 34.29 1.55 0.63
N THR A 392 34.67 1.98 -0.58
CA THR A 392 36.08 2.21 -0.96
C THR A 392 36.70 3.40 -0.24
N MET A 393 35.95 4.48 0.04
CA MET A 393 36.45 5.60 0.84
C MET A 393 36.68 5.26 2.32
N ALA A 394 35.98 4.26 2.84
CA ALA A 394 36.17 3.84 4.23
C ALA A 394 37.38 2.91 4.44
N LEU A 395 38.01 2.40 3.38
CA LEU A 395 39.20 1.57 3.43
C LEU A 395 40.51 2.36 3.20
N HIS A 396 40.41 3.63 2.82
CA HIS A 396 41.56 4.50 2.54
C HIS A 396 41.63 5.73 3.47
N GLY A 397 40.85 5.80 4.51
CA GLY A 397 40.91 6.79 5.59
C GLY A 397 40.98 6.12 6.97
#